data_b9304da725e954d672dc4cbf18da9dad
#
_entry.id   b9304da725e954d672dc4cbf18da9dad
#
_cell.length_a   1.000
_cell.length_b   1.000
_cell.length_c   1.000
_cell.angle_alpha   90.00
_cell.angle_beta   90.00
_cell.angle_gamma   90.00
#
_symmetry.space_group_name_H-M   'P 1'
#
loop_
_entity.id
_entity.type
_entity.pdbx_description
1 polymer ?
#
loop_
_entity_poly.entity_id
_entity_poly.type
_entity_poly.pdbx_seq_one_letter_code
_entity_poly.pdbx_strand_id
1 'polypeptide(L)'
;MVLAVDIGNSNICIGGLDGADHRTIAFTTRMVTRPRCTEDEYAAEMKFLLQRLPVDPTSCEGVIVCSVVPRLTGVLAAACKRLTGREALIVNYTLDTGLTFAVDEPSKVGRDRIADAAAAAEHYPLPCMTVDLGTATTYNVISNKKVFLGGFIVPGVQTSLRAISAGTAQLPPIAPEPPEHLIGANTVAALNNGAMFGTAAMLDGLADRVEAELGQPLTVVATGGLAPYIMPCCKRKIIYDADLLFKGLALIWERNGK
;
A
#
# COMPACT_ATOMS: atom_id res chain seq x y z
N MET A 1 -16.92 -6.09 -13.89
CA MET A 1 -16.16 -5.65 -12.69
C MET A 1 -15.11 -6.70 -12.32
N VAL A 2 -13.92 -6.28 -11.88
CA VAL A 2 -12.85 -7.16 -11.39
C VAL A 2 -12.73 -7.02 -9.88
N LEU A 3 -12.62 -8.14 -9.17
CA LEU A 3 -12.37 -8.16 -7.74
C LEU A 3 -10.87 -8.04 -7.47
N ALA A 4 -10.43 -6.96 -6.83
CA ALA A 4 -9.05 -6.74 -6.44
C ALA A 4 -8.87 -7.01 -4.94
N VAL A 5 -7.85 -7.79 -4.58
CA VAL A 5 -7.56 -8.16 -3.19
C VAL A 5 -6.10 -7.88 -2.89
N ASP A 6 -5.86 -7.02 -1.89
CA ASP A 6 -4.55 -6.77 -1.33
C ASP A 6 -4.41 -7.43 0.04
N ILE A 7 -3.41 -8.30 0.18
CA ILE A 7 -3.16 -9.08 1.38
C ILE A 7 -1.93 -8.54 2.09
N GLY A 8 -2.16 -7.60 3.00
CA GLY A 8 -1.15 -7.05 3.89
C GLY A 8 -0.99 -7.84 5.19
N ASN A 9 0.07 -7.54 5.95
CA ASN A 9 0.35 -8.21 7.23
C ASN A 9 -0.70 -7.90 8.31
N SER A 10 -1.33 -6.75 8.29
CA SER A 10 -2.32 -6.32 9.29
C SER A 10 -3.75 -6.40 8.79
N ASN A 11 -3.97 -6.05 7.53
CA ASN A 11 -5.30 -6.00 6.92
C ASN A 11 -5.26 -6.62 5.53
N ILE A 12 -6.41 -7.16 5.12
CA ILE A 12 -6.73 -7.52 3.75
C ILE A 12 -7.72 -6.49 3.24
N CYS A 13 -7.35 -5.79 2.16
CA CYS A 13 -8.21 -4.81 1.49
C CYS A 13 -8.81 -5.44 0.24
N ILE A 14 -10.10 -5.19 0.01
CA ILE A 14 -10.85 -5.71 -1.12
C ILE A 14 -11.47 -4.53 -1.86
N GLY A 15 -11.28 -4.45 -3.16
CA GLY A 15 -11.86 -3.42 -4.01
C GLY A 15 -12.58 -4.00 -5.22
N GLY A 16 -13.58 -3.29 -5.72
CA GLY A 16 -14.21 -3.55 -7.00
C GLY A 16 -13.67 -2.60 -8.05
N LEU A 17 -13.03 -3.13 -9.09
CA LEU A 17 -12.55 -2.36 -10.23
C LEU A 17 -13.59 -2.44 -11.34
N ASP A 18 -14.17 -1.31 -11.71
CA ASP A 18 -15.28 -1.21 -12.65
C ASP A 18 -14.99 -0.22 -13.79
N GLY A 19 -15.95 -0.09 -14.72
CA GLY A 19 -15.78 0.69 -15.93
C GLY A 19 -15.22 -0.13 -17.09
N ALA A 20 -15.22 0.43 -18.29
CA ALA A 20 -14.78 -0.26 -19.51
C ALA A 20 -13.28 -0.61 -19.48
N ASP A 21 -12.50 0.13 -18.72
CA ASP A 21 -11.05 -0.01 -18.51
C ASP A 21 -10.68 -0.52 -17.12
N HIS A 22 -11.66 -0.86 -16.27
CA HIS A 22 -11.50 -1.30 -14.88
C HIS A 22 -10.79 -0.29 -13.97
N ARG A 23 -10.71 1.00 -14.35
CA ARG A 23 -9.98 2.04 -13.61
C ARG A 23 -10.84 2.76 -12.56
N THR A 24 -12.15 2.53 -12.57
CA THR A 24 -13.05 3.07 -11.55
C THR A 24 -13.10 2.15 -10.34
N ILE A 25 -12.77 2.68 -9.16
CA ILE A 25 -12.88 1.95 -7.90
C ILE A 25 -14.30 2.12 -7.38
N ALA A 26 -15.15 1.13 -7.61
CA ALA A 26 -16.57 1.16 -7.27
C ALA A 26 -16.81 1.07 -5.74
N PHE A 27 -15.95 0.33 -5.05
CA PHE A 27 -15.97 0.22 -3.60
C PHE A 27 -14.62 -0.26 -3.08
N THR A 28 -14.38 0.01 -1.79
CA THR A 28 -13.31 -0.64 -1.02
C THR A 28 -13.87 -1.10 0.32
N THR A 29 -13.40 -2.24 0.79
CA THR A 29 -13.66 -2.75 2.15
C THR A 29 -12.43 -3.47 2.67
N ARG A 30 -12.38 -3.72 3.98
CA ARG A 30 -11.22 -4.39 4.59
C ARG A 30 -11.63 -5.32 5.71
N MET A 31 -10.79 -6.32 5.93
CA MET A 31 -10.85 -7.23 7.06
C MET A 31 -9.46 -7.43 7.68
N VAL A 32 -9.42 -7.92 8.90
CA VAL A 32 -8.15 -8.18 9.61
C VAL A 32 -7.45 -9.39 9.02
N THR A 33 -6.14 -9.31 8.85
CA THR A 33 -5.33 -10.46 8.45
C THR A 33 -5.21 -11.45 9.59
N ARG A 34 -5.69 -12.68 9.37
CA ARG A 34 -5.64 -13.79 10.32
C ARG A 34 -4.85 -14.95 9.72
N PRO A 35 -3.56 -15.12 10.06
CA PRO A 35 -2.66 -16.07 9.38
C PRO A 35 -3.05 -17.56 9.48
N ARG A 36 -3.98 -17.89 10.36
CA ARG A 36 -4.44 -19.28 10.59
C ARG A 36 -5.82 -19.59 10.00
N CYS A 37 -6.50 -18.60 9.39
CA CYS A 37 -7.79 -18.84 8.75
C CYS A 37 -7.63 -19.70 7.50
N THR A 38 -8.62 -20.53 7.29
CA THR A 38 -8.79 -21.37 6.10
C THR A 38 -9.41 -20.59 4.94
N GLU A 39 -9.40 -21.20 3.75
CA GLU A 39 -10.08 -20.62 2.59
C GLU A 39 -11.59 -20.46 2.79
N ASP A 40 -12.21 -21.40 3.52
CA ASP A 40 -13.65 -21.37 3.82
C ASP A 40 -14.03 -20.23 4.75
N GLU A 41 -13.22 -20.00 5.79
CA GLU A 41 -13.43 -18.88 6.73
C GLU A 41 -13.28 -17.53 6.01
N TYR A 42 -12.26 -17.38 5.17
CA TYR A 42 -12.08 -16.17 4.39
C TYR A 42 -13.20 -15.99 3.35
N ALA A 43 -13.60 -17.06 2.66
CA ALA A 43 -14.71 -16.98 1.70
C ALA A 43 -16.02 -16.56 2.38
N ALA A 44 -16.32 -17.10 3.57
CA ALA A 44 -17.50 -16.73 4.34
C ALA A 44 -17.47 -15.27 4.78
N GLU A 45 -16.33 -14.80 5.31
CA GLU A 45 -16.16 -13.40 5.73
C GLU A 45 -16.22 -12.43 4.55
N MET A 46 -15.54 -12.74 3.45
CA MET A 46 -15.61 -11.94 2.21
C MET A 46 -17.03 -11.88 1.67
N LYS A 47 -17.74 -13.02 1.62
CA LYS A 47 -19.15 -13.05 1.20
C LYS A 47 -20.01 -12.14 2.06
N PHE A 48 -19.86 -12.20 3.39
CA PHE A 48 -20.60 -11.34 4.31
C PHE A 48 -20.33 -9.85 4.07
N LEU A 49 -19.07 -9.47 3.84
CA LEU A 49 -18.70 -8.09 3.55
C LEU A 49 -19.26 -7.62 2.20
N LEU A 50 -19.14 -8.43 1.16
CA LEU A 50 -19.58 -8.11 -0.20
C LEU A 50 -21.11 -8.03 -0.32
N GLN A 51 -21.87 -8.84 0.43
CA GLN A 51 -23.34 -8.76 0.47
C GLN A 51 -23.87 -7.41 0.95
N ARG A 52 -23.06 -6.61 1.64
CA ARG A 52 -23.43 -5.26 2.11
C ARG A 52 -23.11 -4.17 1.09
N LEU A 53 -22.55 -4.53 -0.03
CA LEU A 53 -22.15 -3.66 -1.13
C LEU A 53 -23.01 -3.98 -2.36
N PRO A 54 -23.16 -3.04 -3.29
CA PRO A 54 -23.94 -3.25 -4.51
C PRO A 54 -23.15 -4.11 -5.52
N VAL A 55 -22.73 -5.32 -5.10
CA VAL A 55 -21.94 -6.24 -5.92
C VAL A 55 -22.39 -7.68 -5.72
N ASP A 56 -22.53 -8.39 -6.83
CA ASP A 56 -22.64 -9.84 -6.87
C ASP A 56 -21.28 -10.44 -7.25
N PRO A 57 -20.59 -11.14 -6.34
CA PRO A 57 -19.28 -11.73 -6.62
C PRO A 57 -19.31 -12.69 -7.82
N THR A 58 -20.44 -13.36 -8.06
CA THR A 58 -20.57 -14.32 -9.18
C THR A 58 -20.59 -13.64 -10.53
N SER A 59 -20.91 -12.34 -10.59
CA SER A 59 -20.88 -11.52 -11.81
C SER A 59 -19.50 -10.96 -12.14
N CYS A 60 -18.50 -11.16 -11.26
CA CYS A 60 -17.14 -10.69 -11.51
C CYS A 60 -16.53 -11.40 -12.73
N GLU A 61 -15.93 -10.63 -13.61
CA GLU A 61 -15.25 -11.12 -14.81
C GLU A 61 -13.83 -11.62 -14.53
N GLY A 62 -13.24 -11.18 -13.41
CA GLY A 62 -11.92 -11.60 -12.99
C GLY A 62 -11.59 -11.27 -11.54
N VAL A 63 -10.42 -11.75 -11.11
CA VAL A 63 -9.84 -11.53 -9.79
C VAL A 63 -8.37 -11.20 -9.92
N ILE A 64 -7.91 -10.15 -9.27
CA ILE A 64 -6.48 -9.84 -9.14
C ILE A 64 -6.09 -9.82 -7.65
N VAL A 65 -4.98 -10.48 -7.31
CA VAL A 65 -4.48 -10.60 -5.94
C VAL A 65 -3.06 -10.05 -5.83
N CYS A 66 -2.90 -9.06 -4.98
CA CYS A 66 -1.63 -8.58 -4.46
C CYS A 66 -1.40 -9.18 -3.08
N SER A 67 -0.20 -9.64 -2.76
CA SER A 67 0.05 -10.25 -1.45
C SER A 67 1.49 -10.12 -1.03
N VAL A 68 1.70 -9.64 0.20
CA VAL A 68 2.98 -9.67 0.92
C VAL A 68 2.99 -10.71 2.05
N VAL A 69 1.98 -11.59 2.09
CA VAL A 69 1.86 -12.69 3.04
C VAL A 69 1.82 -14.02 2.29
N PRO A 70 2.98 -14.65 1.98
CA PRO A 70 3.06 -15.82 1.10
C PRO A 70 2.14 -16.97 1.49
N ARG A 71 1.97 -17.20 2.80
CA ARG A 71 1.10 -18.26 3.35
C ARG A 71 -0.37 -18.07 3.00
N LEU A 72 -0.84 -16.83 2.86
CA LEU A 72 -2.23 -16.50 2.60
C LEU A 72 -2.54 -16.31 1.12
N THR A 73 -1.53 -16.16 0.27
CA THR A 73 -1.75 -15.92 -1.17
C THR A 73 -2.63 -17.01 -1.80
N GLY A 74 -2.27 -18.29 -1.60
CA GLY A 74 -3.07 -19.41 -2.14
C GLY A 74 -4.43 -19.55 -1.48
N VAL A 75 -4.50 -19.31 -0.15
CA VAL A 75 -5.74 -19.39 0.62
C VAL A 75 -6.75 -18.35 0.13
N LEU A 76 -6.33 -17.09 -0.02
CA LEU A 76 -7.23 -16.02 -0.50
C LEU A 76 -7.56 -16.18 -2.00
N ALA A 77 -6.63 -16.65 -2.82
CA ALA A 77 -6.93 -16.97 -4.21
C ALA A 77 -8.02 -18.06 -4.32
N ALA A 78 -7.93 -19.12 -3.50
CA ALA A 78 -8.96 -20.17 -3.44
C ALA A 78 -10.30 -19.64 -2.91
N ALA A 79 -10.28 -18.79 -1.87
CA ALA A 79 -11.49 -18.14 -1.35
C ALA A 79 -12.16 -17.26 -2.43
N CYS A 80 -11.40 -16.48 -3.17
CA CYS A 80 -11.91 -15.68 -4.29
C CYS A 80 -12.50 -16.55 -5.40
N LYS A 81 -11.81 -17.64 -5.77
CA LYS A 81 -12.32 -18.60 -6.76
C LYS A 81 -13.66 -19.20 -6.35
N ARG A 82 -13.83 -19.55 -5.08
CA ARG A 82 -15.12 -20.03 -4.55
C ARG A 82 -16.26 -19.04 -4.70
N LEU A 83 -15.96 -17.75 -4.49
CA LEU A 83 -16.96 -16.69 -4.54
C LEU A 83 -17.32 -16.27 -5.96
N THR A 84 -16.33 -16.22 -6.84
CA THR A 84 -16.47 -15.64 -8.19
C THR A 84 -16.48 -16.68 -9.31
N GLY A 85 -16.01 -17.90 -9.02
CA GLY A 85 -15.75 -18.92 -10.06
C GLY A 85 -14.52 -18.63 -10.94
N ARG A 86 -13.75 -17.57 -10.63
CA ARG A 86 -12.61 -17.10 -11.43
C ARG A 86 -11.28 -17.42 -10.77
N GLU A 87 -10.29 -17.81 -11.60
CA GLU A 87 -8.89 -17.90 -11.13
C GLU A 87 -8.33 -16.49 -10.89
N ALA A 88 -7.49 -16.38 -9.86
CA ALA A 88 -6.89 -15.11 -9.51
C ALA A 88 -5.60 -14.88 -10.32
N LEU A 89 -5.48 -13.71 -10.95
CA LEU A 89 -4.21 -13.18 -11.43
C LEU A 89 -3.38 -12.73 -10.23
N ILE A 90 -2.25 -13.39 -9.98
CA ILE A 90 -1.38 -13.05 -8.85
C ILE A 90 -0.32 -12.06 -9.30
N VAL A 91 -0.31 -10.86 -8.71
CA VAL A 91 0.69 -9.81 -9.01
C VAL A 91 2.10 -10.33 -8.75
N ASN A 92 2.98 -10.11 -9.70
CA ASN A 92 4.41 -10.39 -9.59
C ASN A 92 5.19 -9.57 -10.64
N TYR A 93 6.52 -9.57 -10.53
CA TYR A 93 7.41 -8.79 -11.39
C TYR A 93 7.49 -9.25 -12.86
N THR A 94 6.97 -10.44 -13.19
CA THR A 94 6.99 -10.97 -14.57
C THR A 94 5.77 -10.54 -15.39
N LEU A 95 4.75 -9.99 -14.74
CA LEU A 95 3.59 -9.41 -15.42
C LEU A 95 3.98 -8.10 -16.12
N ASP A 96 3.22 -7.75 -17.15
CA ASP A 96 3.32 -6.41 -17.73
C ASP A 96 2.74 -5.39 -16.71
N THR A 97 3.62 -4.72 -16.01
CA THR A 97 3.30 -3.65 -15.04
C THR A 97 3.48 -2.25 -15.64
N GLY A 98 3.97 -2.16 -16.88
CA GLY A 98 4.40 -0.90 -17.49
C GLY A 98 5.73 -0.36 -16.94
N LEU A 99 6.39 -1.13 -16.06
CA LEU A 99 7.68 -0.78 -15.46
C LEU A 99 8.79 -1.72 -15.96
N THR A 100 10.00 -1.20 -16.00
CA THR A 100 11.22 -2.01 -15.99
C THR A 100 11.86 -1.95 -14.61
N PHE A 101 12.65 -2.97 -14.25
CA PHE A 101 13.25 -3.07 -12.92
C PHE A 101 14.77 -2.98 -13.01
N ALA A 102 15.36 -2.04 -12.29
CA ALA A 102 16.81 -1.86 -12.15
C ALA A 102 17.26 -2.18 -10.72
N VAL A 103 16.77 -3.29 -10.19
CA VAL A 103 17.13 -3.82 -8.87
C VAL A 103 17.78 -5.19 -9.03
N ASP A 104 18.63 -5.59 -8.09
CA ASP A 104 19.39 -6.85 -8.16
C ASP A 104 18.48 -8.07 -8.26
N GLU A 105 17.38 -8.08 -7.50
CA GLU A 105 16.45 -9.22 -7.42
C GLU A 105 15.00 -8.76 -7.56
N PRO A 106 14.49 -8.57 -8.79
CA PRO A 106 13.10 -8.14 -9.02
C PRO A 106 12.05 -9.08 -8.40
N SER A 107 12.35 -10.38 -8.28
CA SER A 107 11.49 -11.39 -7.66
C SER A 107 11.25 -11.17 -6.17
N LYS A 108 12.11 -10.42 -5.49
CA LYS A 108 12.00 -10.09 -4.06
C LYS A 108 11.32 -8.76 -3.79
N VAL A 109 11.00 -7.99 -4.82
CA VAL A 109 10.23 -6.75 -4.65
C VAL A 109 8.82 -7.10 -4.16
N GLY A 110 8.38 -6.42 -3.10
CA GLY A 110 7.02 -6.55 -2.57
C GLY A 110 5.99 -6.26 -3.66
N ARG A 111 4.97 -7.09 -3.75
CA ARG A 111 3.94 -6.97 -4.81
C ARG A 111 3.12 -5.69 -4.68
N ASP A 112 2.88 -5.24 -3.45
CA ASP A 112 2.32 -3.94 -3.09
C ASP A 112 3.16 -2.79 -3.66
N ARG A 113 4.48 -2.86 -3.48
CA ARG A 113 5.42 -1.87 -4.01
C ARG A 113 5.40 -1.82 -5.55
N ILE A 114 5.23 -2.98 -6.20
CA ILE A 114 5.08 -3.06 -7.66
C ILE A 114 3.78 -2.36 -8.11
N ALA A 115 2.67 -2.63 -7.43
CA ALA A 115 1.38 -2.01 -7.76
C ALA A 115 1.40 -0.49 -7.55
N ASP A 116 1.91 -0.02 -6.41
CA ASP A 116 2.06 1.42 -6.12
C ASP A 116 2.93 2.12 -7.16
N ALA A 117 4.06 1.51 -7.51
CA ALA A 117 4.98 2.07 -8.51
C ALA A 117 4.36 2.10 -9.92
N ALA A 118 3.61 1.07 -10.30
CA ALA A 118 2.89 1.03 -11.58
C ALA A 118 1.85 2.15 -11.67
N ALA A 119 1.05 2.34 -10.61
CA ALA A 119 0.09 3.43 -10.54
C ALA A 119 0.78 4.80 -10.62
N ALA A 120 1.84 4.98 -9.83
CA ALA A 120 2.54 6.25 -9.80
C ALA A 120 3.18 6.60 -11.15
N ALA A 121 3.78 5.62 -11.83
CA ALA A 121 4.37 5.81 -13.14
C ALA A 121 3.38 6.16 -14.25
N GLU A 122 2.10 5.81 -14.07
CA GLU A 122 1.05 6.11 -15.04
C GLU A 122 0.35 7.44 -14.75
N HIS A 123 0.11 7.76 -13.48
CA HIS A 123 -0.79 8.84 -13.10
C HIS A 123 -0.09 10.13 -12.67
N TYR A 124 1.22 10.10 -12.40
CA TYR A 124 1.94 11.24 -11.82
C TYR A 124 3.18 11.63 -12.63
N PRO A 125 3.61 12.90 -12.54
CA PRO A 125 4.84 13.34 -13.19
C PRO A 125 6.06 12.55 -12.70
N LEU A 126 6.93 12.18 -13.63
CA LEU A 126 8.17 11.45 -13.38
C LEU A 126 9.41 12.37 -13.45
N PRO A 127 10.48 12.09 -12.70
CA PRO A 127 10.61 11.00 -11.76
C PRO A 127 9.70 11.17 -10.53
N CYS A 128 9.31 10.05 -9.93
CA CYS A 128 8.48 10.10 -8.73
C CYS A 128 8.96 9.13 -7.64
N MET A 129 8.56 9.43 -6.40
CA MET A 129 8.72 8.56 -5.24
C MET A 129 7.36 8.31 -4.61
N THR A 130 6.96 7.04 -4.51
CA THR A 130 5.79 6.67 -3.70
C THR A 130 6.20 6.45 -2.26
N VAL A 131 5.30 6.77 -1.33
CA VAL A 131 5.48 6.54 0.10
C VAL A 131 4.21 5.90 0.65
N ASP A 132 4.25 4.62 0.98
CA ASP A 132 3.15 3.96 1.70
C ASP A 132 3.41 4.02 3.20
N LEU A 133 2.52 4.71 3.93
CA LEU A 133 2.57 4.92 5.38
C LEU A 133 1.71 3.86 6.09
N GLY A 134 2.14 2.61 6.00
CA GLY A 134 1.49 1.41 6.53
C GLY A 134 2.16 0.82 7.78
N THR A 135 2.09 -0.51 7.92
CA THR A 135 2.77 -1.27 8.99
C THR A 135 4.29 -1.12 8.93
N ALA A 136 4.86 -1.17 7.74
CA ALA A 136 6.14 -0.59 7.39
C ALA A 136 5.88 0.68 6.60
N THR A 137 6.80 1.64 6.62
CA THR A 137 6.78 2.73 5.65
C THR A 137 7.71 2.35 4.51
N THR A 138 7.15 2.23 3.30
CA THR A 138 7.92 1.87 2.11
C THR A 138 8.01 3.04 1.15
N TYR A 139 9.19 3.21 0.57
CA TYR A 139 9.48 4.23 -0.43
C TYR A 139 9.89 3.55 -1.72
N ASN A 140 9.31 3.94 -2.85
CA ASN A 140 9.66 3.41 -4.17
C ASN A 140 10.04 4.56 -5.08
N VAL A 141 11.20 4.48 -5.70
CA VAL A 141 11.71 5.51 -6.61
C VAL A 141 11.56 5.02 -8.04
N ILE A 142 10.89 5.81 -8.87
CA ILE A 142 10.63 5.54 -10.28
C ILE A 142 11.27 6.66 -11.11
N SER A 143 12.13 6.29 -12.06
CA SER A 143 12.79 7.23 -12.95
C SER A 143 11.83 7.84 -13.98
N ASN A 144 12.28 8.87 -14.68
CA ASN A 144 11.55 9.49 -15.80
C ASN A 144 11.33 8.56 -17.00
N LYS A 145 11.97 7.37 -17.02
CA LYS A 145 11.80 6.32 -18.04
C LYS A 145 10.94 5.13 -17.56
N LYS A 146 10.15 5.32 -16.51
CA LYS A 146 9.35 4.25 -15.88
C LYS A 146 10.20 3.05 -15.40
N VAL A 147 11.43 3.31 -14.92
CA VAL A 147 12.29 2.30 -14.32
C VAL A 147 12.11 2.32 -12.81
N PHE A 148 11.74 1.18 -12.22
CA PHE A 148 11.76 0.99 -10.78
C PHE A 148 13.20 0.86 -10.30
N LEU A 149 13.70 1.90 -9.61
CA LEU A 149 15.11 2.00 -9.19
C LEU A 149 15.37 1.33 -7.83
N GLY A 150 14.32 0.99 -7.09
CA GLY A 150 14.41 0.52 -5.71
C GLY A 150 13.77 1.50 -4.73
N GLY A 151 14.34 1.61 -3.52
CA GLY A 151 13.80 2.54 -2.53
C GLY A 151 14.19 2.18 -1.10
N PHE A 152 13.36 2.57 -0.12
CA PHE A 152 13.65 2.41 1.30
C PHE A 152 12.52 1.66 2.00
N ILE A 153 12.84 0.95 3.06
CA ILE A 153 11.86 0.31 3.94
C ILE A 153 12.27 0.64 5.38
N VAL A 154 11.36 1.24 6.12
CA VAL A 154 11.57 1.60 7.52
C VAL A 154 10.37 1.15 8.35
N PRO A 155 10.51 1.02 9.68
CA PRO A 155 9.36 0.74 10.53
C PRO A 155 8.29 1.81 10.37
N GLY A 156 7.02 1.41 10.23
CA GLY A 156 5.91 2.36 10.23
C GLY A 156 5.73 3.02 11.59
N VAL A 157 5.03 4.14 11.64
CA VAL A 157 4.82 4.95 12.86
C VAL A 157 4.27 4.12 14.01
N GLN A 158 3.18 3.37 13.76
CA GLN A 158 2.57 2.51 14.79
C GLN A 158 3.52 1.39 15.24
N THR A 159 4.30 0.83 14.32
CA THR A 159 5.30 -0.21 14.61
C THR A 159 6.42 0.37 15.49
N SER A 160 6.90 1.57 15.18
CA SER A 160 7.93 2.27 15.96
C SER A 160 7.43 2.60 17.37
N LEU A 161 6.20 3.10 17.52
CA LEU A 161 5.59 3.39 18.81
C LEU A 161 5.41 2.14 19.66
N ARG A 162 4.99 1.04 19.07
CA ARG A 162 4.90 -0.26 19.76
C ARG A 162 6.26 -0.78 20.19
N ALA A 163 7.26 -0.67 19.32
CA ALA A 163 8.61 -1.15 19.61
C ALA A 163 9.24 -0.39 20.78
N ILE A 164 9.12 0.94 20.83
CA ILE A 164 9.68 1.75 21.91
C ILE A 164 8.96 1.48 23.24
N SER A 165 7.63 1.34 23.23
CA SER A 165 6.85 0.98 24.43
C SER A 165 7.20 -0.43 24.95
N ALA A 166 7.36 -1.40 24.06
CA ALA A 166 7.75 -2.77 24.46
C ALA A 166 9.21 -2.87 24.94
N GLY A 167 10.10 -1.98 24.45
CA GLY A 167 11.52 -1.98 24.79
C GLY A 167 11.91 -1.12 26.00
N THR A 168 10.95 -0.45 26.65
CA THR A 168 11.22 0.47 27.78
C THR A 168 10.25 0.26 28.93
N ALA A 169 10.72 0.49 30.15
CA ALA A 169 9.90 0.30 31.36
C ALA A 169 8.90 1.43 31.64
N GLN A 170 9.12 2.62 31.11
CA GLN A 170 8.35 3.82 31.51
C GLN A 170 7.55 4.46 30.38
N LEU A 171 7.80 4.08 29.12
CA LEU A 171 7.09 4.68 27.99
C LEU A 171 5.78 3.93 27.72
N PRO A 172 4.64 4.61 27.81
CA PRO A 172 3.33 3.97 27.64
C PRO A 172 3.06 3.60 26.17
N PRO A 173 2.23 2.58 25.90
CA PRO A 173 1.69 2.37 24.56
C PRO A 173 0.75 3.52 24.20
N ILE A 174 0.95 4.10 23.03
CA ILE A 174 0.10 5.15 22.48
C ILE A 174 -0.33 4.84 21.05
N ALA A 175 -1.44 5.41 20.63
CA ALA A 175 -1.84 5.47 19.22
C ALA A 175 -1.31 6.79 18.62
N PRO A 176 -0.91 6.80 17.33
CA PRO A 176 -0.52 8.03 16.65
C PRO A 176 -1.73 8.95 16.46
N GLU A 177 -1.56 10.23 16.80
CA GLU A 177 -2.56 11.28 16.66
C GLU A 177 -1.95 12.51 15.97
N PRO A 178 -2.75 13.36 15.30
CA PRO A 178 -2.26 14.62 14.76
C PRO A 178 -1.62 15.47 15.86
N PRO A 179 -0.35 15.91 15.73
CA PRO A 179 0.30 16.71 16.75
C PRO A 179 -0.19 18.17 16.73
N GLU A 180 -0.51 18.74 17.87
CA GLU A 180 -0.91 20.15 17.99
C GLU A 180 0.31 21.09 17.95
N HIS A 181 1.44 20.66 18.52
CA HIS A 181 2.68 21.43 18.62
C HIS A 181 3.87 20.56 18.26
N LEU A 182 4.95 21.18 17.78
CA LEU A 182 6.19 20.48 17.45
C LEU A 182 6.85 19.87 18.70
N ILE A 183 6.95 20.66 19.79
CA ILE A 183 7.63 20.24 21.03
C ILE A 183 6.58 19.66 21.99
N GLY A 184 6.72 18.37 22.32
CA GLY A 184 5.86 17.71 23.30
C GLY A 184 6.20 18.11 24.73
N ALA A 185 5.22 18.64 25.46
CA ALA A 185 5.40 19.13 26.85
C ALA A 185 5.29 18.02 27.91
N ASN A 186 4.98 16.78 27.51
CA ASN A 186 4.91 15.60 28.37
C ASN A 186 5.34 14.35 27.58
N THR A 187 5.53 13.22 28.26
CA THR A 187 6.04 11.98 27.66
C THR A 187 5.18 11.49 26.49
N VAL A 188 3.84 11.53 26.61
CA VAL A 188 2.92 11.06 25.56
C VAL A 188 3.04 11.96 24.34
N ALA A 189 2.97 13.28 24.52
CA ALA A 189 3.15 14.23 23.44
C ALA A 189 4.55 14.13 22.80
N ALA A 190 5.60 13.95 23.60
CA ALA A 190 6.96 13.79 23.08
C ALA A 190 7.12 12.52 22.23
N LEU A 191 6.52 11.39 22.65
CA LEU A 191 6.49 10.14 21.87
C LEU A 191 5.73 10.33 20.55
N ASN A 192 4.53 10.89 20.63
CA ASN A 192 3.69 11.12 19.45
C ASN A 192 4.39 12.07 18.46
N ASN A 193 4.85 13.22 18.94
CA ASN A 193 5.47 14.25 18.11
C ASN A 193 6.80 13.76 17.49
N GLY A 194 7.59 13.00 18.26
CA GLY A 194 8.79 12.34 17.75
C GLY A 194 8.50 11.37 16.62
N ALA A 195 7.44 10.57 16.74
CA ALA A 195 7.02 9.64 15.69
C ALA A 195 6.46 10.36 14.44
N MET A 196 5.62 11.38 14.64
CA MET A 196 4.97 12.10 13.55
C MET A 196 5.94 13.02 12.80
N PHE A 197 6.55 13.96 13.48
CA PHE A 197 7.52 14.90 12.87
C PHE A 197 8.82 14.22 12.47
N GLY A 198 9.25 13.16 13.21
CA GLY A 198 10.40 12.35 12.82
C GLY A 198 10.17 11.65 11.49
N THR A 199 8.99 11.05 11.28
CA THR A 199 8.61 10.44 9.99
C THR A 199 8.52 11.48 8.88
N ALA A 200 7.91 12.63 9.14
CA ALA A 200 7.83 13.72 8.18
C ALA A 200 9.22 14.24 7.77
N ALA A 201 10.10 14.48 8.74
CA ALA A 201 11.47 14.94 8.49
C ALA A 201 12.30 13.90 7.71
N MET A 202 12.11 12.60 8.01
CA MET A 202 12.73 11.51 7.26
C MET A 202 12.23 11.49 5.82
N LEU A 203 10.93 11.64 5.60
CA LEU A 203 10.33 11.68 4.27
C LEU A 203 10.90 12.86 3.47
N ASP A 204 10.86 14.07 4.01
CA ASP A 204 11.44 15.26 3.38
C ASP A 204 12.92 15.05 3.05
N GLY A 205 13.70 14.59 4.02
CA GLY A 205 15.14 14.41 3.84
C GLY A 205 15.51 13.28 2.89
N LEU A 206 14.74 12.20 2.79
CA LEU A 206 14.94 11.14 1.78
C LEU A 206 14.56 11.65 0.38
N ALA A 207 13.45 12.39 0.27
CA ALA A 207 13.06 12.98 -1.01
C ALA A 207 14.11 13.96 -1.54
N ASP A 208 14.68 14.81 -0.68
CA ASP A 208 15.74 15.73 -1.07
C ASP A 208 17.02 15.00 -1.56
N ARG A 209 17.38 13.90 -0.90
CA ARG A 209 18.53 13.07 -1.32
C ARG A 209 18.29 12.37 -2.65
N VAL A 210 17.09 11.80 -2.86
CA VAL A 210 16.71 11.18 -4.13
C VAL A 210 16.70 12.20 -5.26
N GLU A 211 16.16 13.39 -5.01
CA GLU A 211 16.14 14.49 -5.97
C GLU A 211 17.56 14.91 -6.37
N ALA A 212 18.45 15.03 -5.39
CA ALA A 212 19.87 15.34 -5.63
C ALA A 212 20.60 14.23 -6.42
N GLU A 213 20.32 12.96 -6.11
CA GLU A 213 20.92 11.80 -6.80
C GLU A 213 20.44 11.70 -8.24
N LEU A 214 19.14 11.95 -8.50
CA LEU A 214 18.58 11.92 -9.85
C LEU A 214 18.89 13.18 -10.66
N GLY A 215 19.28 14.27 -10.00
CA GLY A 215 19.54 15.57 -10.65
C GLY A 215 18.30 16.22 -11.28
N GLN A 216 17.09 15.88 -10.81
CA GLN A 216 15.82 16.32 -11.37
C GLN A 216 14.79 16.51 -10.25
N PRO A 217 13.82 17.45 -10.41
CA PRO A 217 12.71 17.60 -9.48
C PRO A 217 11.93 16.29 -9.30
N LEU A 218 11.59 15.96 -8.07
CA LEU A 218 10.94 14.71 -7.69
C LEU A 218 9.47 14.93 -7.30
N THR A 219 8.56 14.24 -7.94
CA THR A 219 7.17 14.15 -7.47
C THR A 219 7.08 13.16 -6.32
N VAL A 220 6.42 13.53 -5.22
CA VAL A 220 6.19 12.63 -4.07
C VAL A 220 4.71 12.34 -3.94
N VAL A 221 4.36 11.04 -3.95
CA VAL A 221 2.99 10.55 -3.82
C VAL A 221 2.90 9.68 -2.58
N ALA A 222 2.05 10.06 -1.63
CA ALA A 222 1.84 9.31 -0.40
C ALA A 222 0.51 8.56 -0.42
N THR A 223 0.54 7.35 0.13
CA THR A 223 -0.63 6.50 0.39
C THR A 223 -0.55 5.93 1.81
N GLY A 224 -1.50 5.10 2.17
CA GLY A 224 -1.57 4.48 3.49
C GLY A 224 -2.36 5.28 4.51
N GLY A 225 -2.81 4.57 5.56
CA GLY A 225 -3.78 5.11 6.53
C GLY A 225 -3.25 6.26 7.40
N LEU A 226 -1.94 6.41 7.55
CA LEU A 226 -1.33 7.49 8.33
C LEU A 226 -0.87 8.68 7.46
N ALA A 227 -0.96 8.59 6.13
CA ALA A 227 -0.57 9.68 5.25
C ALA A 227 -1.28 11.01 5.58
N PRO A 228 -2.61 11.06 5.81
CA PRO A 228 -3.30 12.29 6.15
C PRO A 228 -2.79 13.00 7.42
N TYR A 229 -2.19 12.24 8.35
CA TYR A 229 -1.64 12.79 9.60
C TYR A 229 -0.18 13.23 9.46
N ILE A 230 0.61 12.53 8.65
CA ILE A 230 2.04 12.80 8.46
C ILE A 230 2.27 13.95 7.48
N MET A 231 1.53 13.98 6.39
CA MET A 231 1.71 14.99 5.33
C MET A 231 1.64 16.45 5.83
N PRO A 232 0.72 16.83 6.74
CA PRO A 232 0.71 18.19 7.30
C PRO A 232 1.97 18.55 8.09
N CYS A 233 2.74 17.56 8.56
CA CYS A 233 3.99 17.76 9.27
C CYS A 233 5.20 17.91 8.33
N CYS A 234 5.04 17.60 7.04
CA CYS A 234 6.10 17.70 6.03
C CYS A 234 6.28 19.13 5.54
N LYS A 235 7.49 19.47 5.12
CA LYS A 235 7.81 20.76 4.48
C LYS A 235 7.56 20.71 2.98
N ARG A 236 7.75 19.55 2.37
CA ARG A 236 7.59 19.32 0.94
C ARG A 236 6.11 19.17 0.57
N LYS A 237 5.73 19.64 -0.62
CA LYS A 237 4.41 19.33 -1.18
C LYS A 237 4.33 17.85 -1.55
N ILE A 238 3.34 17.16 -1.01
CA ILE A 238 3.10 15.74 -1.22
C ILE A 238 1.69 15.57 -1.79
N ILE A 239 1.54 14.69 -2.77
CA ILE A 239 0.24 14.34 -3.32
C ILE A 239 -0.29 13.15 -2.53
N TYR A 240 -1.50 13.23 -2.00
CA TYR A 240 -2.15 12.09 -1.35
C TYR A 240 -3.00 11.32 -2.34
N ASP A 241 -2.81 10.00 -2.39
CA ASP A 241 -3.65 9.08 -3.15
C ASP A 241 -3.99 7.86 -2.30
N ALA A 242 -5.20 7.85 -1.74
CA ALA A 242 -5.69 6.74 -0.91
C ALA A 242 -5.85 5.44 -1.69
N ASP A 243 -6.05 5.53 -2.99
CA ASP A 243 -6.40 4.42 -3.86
C ASP A 243 -5.22 3.96 -4.75
N LEU A 244 -4.01 4.45 -4.46
CA LEU A 244 -2.82 4.23 -5.30
C LEU A 244 -2.64 2.75 -5.64
N LEU A 245 -2.69 1.88 -4.64
CA LEU A 245 -2.54 0.44 -4.81
C LEU A 245 -3.61 -0.14 -5.74
N PHE A 246 -4.88 0.21 -5.54
CA PHE A 246 -5.97 -0.30 -6.39
C PHE A 246 -5.88 0.22 -7.82
N LYS A 247 -5.42 1.45 -8.04
CA LYS A 247 -5.10 1.98 -9.37
C LYS A 247 -4.01 1.18 -10.05
N GLY A 248 -2.98 0.77 -9.28
CA GLY A 248 -1.94 -0.13 -9.78
C GLY A 248 -2.45 -1.51 -10.15
N LEU A 249 -3.33 -2.07 -9.33
CA LEU A 249 -3.97 -3.36 -9.62
C LEU A 249 -4.85 -3.28 -10.88
N ALA A 250 -5.57 -2.19 -11.07
CA ALA A 250 -6.37 -1.93 -12.27
C ALA A 250 -5.51 -1.92 -13.54
N LEU A 251 -4.39 -1.18 -13.51
CA LEU A 251 -3.44 -1.13 -14.63
C LEU A 251 -2.82 -2.49 -14.95
N ILE A 252 -2.42 -3.24 -13.92
CA ILE A 252 -1.84 -4.57 -14.09
C ILE A 252 -2.89 -5.52 -14.65
N TRP A 253 -4.14 -5.44 -14.18
CA TRP A 253 -5.25 -6.24 -14.74
C TRP A 253 -5.50 -5.91 -16.20
N GLU A 254 -5.63 -4.64 -16.56
CA GLU A 254 -5.86 -4.20 -17.94
C GLU A 254 -4.81 -4.75 -18.91
N ARG A 255 -3.56 -4.85 -18.48
CA ARG A 255 -2.44 -5.31 -19.30
C ARG A 255 -2.33 -6.84 -19.39
N ASN A 256 -2.84 -7.60 -18.41
CA ASN A 256 -2.61 -9.05 -18.28
C ASN A 256 -3.88 -9.88 -18.13
N GLY A 257 -4.99 -9.28 -17.71
CA GLY A 257 -6.29 -9.94 -17.57
C GLY A 257 -6.91 -10.18 -18.96
N LYS A 258 -7.17 -11.44 -19.29
CA LYS A 258 -7.87 -11.85 -20.52
C LYS A 258 -9.03 -12.74 -20.15
#